data_76463ffb05c4213a39e6637645932498
#
_entry.id   76463ffb05c4213a39e6637645932498
#
_cell.length_a   1.000
_cell.length_b   1.000
_cell.length_c   1.000
_cell.angle_alpha   90.00
_cell.angle_beta   90.00
_cell.angle_gamma   90.00
#
_symmetry.space_group_name_H-M   'P 1'
#
loop_
_entity.id
_entity.type
_entity.pdbx_description
1 polymer ?
#
loop_
_entity_poly.entity_id
_entity_poly.type
_entity_poly.pdbx_seq_one_letter_code
_entity_poly.pdbx_strand_id
1 'polypeptide(L)'
;DKLKALDDVSFEIYEGESFGLVGESGSGKSTIAKIITNLVKPTAGEVFFENISLHDPKNRKIKNKYRGQIQMIFQDPYSSLNPRFKVKDIIAEPIKFFQRNINSADVDKNVNDLIDIVGMTRQSLDRYPHEFSGGQRQRISIARALATRPRLLICDEPTSALDVSIQ
;
A
#
# COMPACT_ATOMS: atom_id res chain seq x y z
N ASP A 1 33.53 -1.92 0.07
CA ASP A 1 32.79 -1.34 -1.04
C ASP A 1 31.32 -1.18 -0.62
N LYS A 2 30.75 0.03 -0.79
CA LYS A 2 29.33 0.26 -0.53
C LYS A 2 28.57 -0.07 -1.81
N LEU A 3 27.62 -0.98 -1.73
CA LEU A 3 26.72 -1.30 -2.84
C LEU A 3 25.74 -0.12 -3.03
N LYS A 4 25.72 0.49 -4.21
CA LYS A 4 24.70 1.45 -4.60
C LYS A 4 23.44 0.69 -5.04
N ALA A 5 22.36 0.81 -4.27
CA ALA A 5 21.07 0.21 -4.63
C ALA A 5 20.33 1.02 -5.72
N LEU A 6 20.54 2.33 -5.73
CA LEU A 6 20.04 3.27 -6.74
C LEU A 6 21.15 4.24 -7.10
N ASP A 7 21.28 4.58 -8.37
CA ASP A 7 22.28 5.51 -8.87
C ASP A 7 21.60 6.52 -9.81
N ASP A 8 21.44 7.75 -9.33
CA ASP A 8 20.95 8.94 -10.06
C ASP A 8 19.64 8.70 -10.84
N VAL A 9 18.58 8.29 -10.13
CA VAL A 9 17.26 8.04 -10.74
C VAL A 9 16.36 9.24 -10.48
N SER A 10 15.80 9.81 -11.57
CA SER A 10 14.82 10.91 -11.49
C SER A 10 13.65 10.64 -12.42
N PHE A 11 12.42 10.82 -11.92
CA PHE A 11 11.18 10.75 -12.71
C PHE A 11 10.05 11.50 -12.01
N GLU A 12 8.99 11.77 -12.72
CA GLU A 12 7.78 12.41 -12.23
C GLU A 12 6.57 11.53 -12.54
N ILE A 13 5.56 11.58 -11.68
CA ILE A 13 4.27 10.91 -11.86
C ILE A 13 3.18 11.94 -11.70
N TYR A 14 2.27 12.03 -12.67
CA TYR A 14 1.19 13.00 -12.68
C TYR A 14 -0.12 12.40 -12.13
N GLU A 15 -1.02 13.28 -11.70
CA GLU A 15 -2.35 12.87 -11.22
C GLU A 15 -3.13 12.16 -12.33
N GLY A 16 -3.72 10.99 -12.00
CA GLY A 16 -4.44 10.15 -12.95
C GLY A 16 -3.56 9.31 -13.86
N GLU A 17 -2.23 9.37 -13.71
CA GLU A 17 -1.30 8.59 -14.52
C GLU A 17 -1.14 7.17 -13.98
N SER A 18 -1.03 6.19 -14.90
CA SER A 18 -0.54 4.85 -14.62
C SER A 18 0.90 4.74 -15.08
N PHE A 19 1.84 4.76 -14.12
CA PHE A 19 3.28 4.72 -14.36
C PHE A 19 3.85 3.32 -14.14
N GLY A 20 4.54 2.77 -15.13
CA GLY A 20 5.19 1.46 -15.07
C GLY A 20 6.71 1.57 -14.89
N LEU A 21 7.24 1.03 -13.79
CA LEU A 21 8.68 0.91 -13.56
C LEU A 21 9.15 -0.49 -13.92
N VAL A 22 9.92 -0.62 -15.01
CA VAL A 22 10.39 -1.90 -15.55
C VAL A 22 11.89 -2.02 -15.37
N GLY A 23 12.38 -3.24 -15.13
CA GLY A 23 13.80 -3.55 -15.00
C GLY A 23 14.02 -4.96 -14.45
N GLU A 24 15.24 -5.46 -14.53
CA GLU A 24 15.61 -6.79 -14.07
C GLU A 24 15.42 -6.96 -12.55
N SER A 25 15.41 -8.21 -12.08
CA SER A 25 15.42 -8.49 -10.64
C SER A 25 16.68 -7.89 -10.00
N GLY A 26 16.52 -7.22 -8.86
CA GLY A 26 17.63 -6.55 -8.19
C GLY A 26 17.98 -5.15 -8.72
N SER A 27 17.30 -4.64 -9.76
CA SER A 27 17.57 -3.29 -10.32
C SER A 27 17.14 -2.13 -9.43
N GLY A 28 16.58 -2.38 -8.24
CA GLY A 28 16.23 -1.33 -7.28
C GLY A 28 14.75 -0.89 -7.30
N LYS A 29 13.87 -1.50 -8.09
CA LYS A 29 12.43 -1.14 -8.18
C LYS A 29 11.74 -1.09 -6.81
N SER A 30 11.85 -2.16 -6.04
CA SER A 30 11.27 -2.22 -4.69
C SER A 30 11.95 -1.24 -3.71
N THR A 31 13.21 -0.89 -3.95
CA THR A 31 13.90 0.14 -3.17
C THR A 31 13.31 1.52 -3.43
N ILE A 32 13.03 1.85 -4.70
CA ILE A 32 12.34 3.09 -5.08
C ILE A 32 10.97 3.15 -4.40
N ALA A 33 10.16 2.09 -4.50
CA ALA A 33 8.86 1.99 -3.85
C ALA A 33 8.93 2.25 -2.33
N LYS A 34 9.91 1.64 -1.65
CA LYS A 34 10.14 1.83 -0.21
C LYS A 34 10.61 3.24 0.14
N ILE A 35 11.34 3.92 -0.74
CA ILE A 35 11.76 5.31 -0.54
C ILE A 35 10.56 6.24 -0.70
N ILE A 36 9.73 6.07 -1.73
CA ILE A 36 8.52 6.89 -1.95
C ILE A 36 7.54 6.73 -0.76
N THR A 37 7.35 5.51 -0.25
CA THR A 37 6.51 5.25 0.93
C THR A 37 7.14 5.66 2.26
N ASN A 38 8.37 6.21 2.23
CA ASN A 38 9.13 6.61 3.42
C ASN A 38 9.43 5.46 4.40
N LEU A 39 9.48 4.23 3.89
CA LEU A 39 9.95 3.05 4.64
C LEU A 39 11.47 2.99 4.72
N VAL A 40 12.14 3.53 3.71
CA VAL A 40 13.61 3.66 3.64
C VAL A 40 13.95 5.11 3.33
N LYS A 41 15.00 5.64 3.98
CA LYS A 41 15.51 6.96 3.63
C LYS A 41 16.52 6.86 2.49
N PRO A 42 16.48 7.76 1.49
CA PRO A 42 17.52 7.86 0.50
C PRO A 42 18.83 8.35 1.15
N THR A 43 19.96 7.91 0.62
CA THR A 43 21.30 8.40 1.03
C THR A 43 21.51 9.83 0.53
N ALA A 44 21.01 10.13 -0.68
CA ALA A 44 21.03 11.44 -1.32
C ALA A 44 19.79 11.56 -2.21
N GLY A 45 19.48 12.78 -2.65
CA GLY A 45 18.27 13.06 -3.44
C GLY A 45 17.04 13.29 -2.58
N GLU A 46 15.95 13.64 -3.22
CA GLU A 46 14.70 14.00 -2.57
C GLU A 46 13.49 13.38 -3.28
N VAL A 47 12.43 13.12 -2.52
CA VAL A 47 11.14 12.70 -3.05
C VAL A 47 10.11 13.74 -2.66
N PHE A 48 9.39 14.25 -3.64
CA PHE A 48 8.33 15.21 -3.44
C PHE A 48 6.97 14.56 -3.67
N PHE A 49 6.00 14.87 -2.82
CA PHE A 49 4.60 14.59 -3.03
C PHE A 49 3.84 15.92 -2.90
N GLU A 50 3.17 16.36 -3.97
CA GLU A 50 2.52 17.68 -4.01
C GLU A 50 3.47 18.82 -3.57
N ASN A 51 4.67 18.88 -4.13
CA ASN A 51 5.70 19.87 -3.80
C ASN A 51 6.20 19.84 -2.34
N ILE A 52 5.88 18.79 -1.57
CA ILE A 52 6.36 18.63 -0.20
C ILE A 52 7.40 17.51 -0.16
N SER A 53 8.62 17.84 0.27
CA SER A 53 9.69 16.85 0.48
C SER A 53 9.29 15.86 1.56
N LEU A 54 9.21 14.58 1.20
CA LEU A 54 8.79 13.50 2.10
C LEU A 54 9.88 13.13 3.12
N HIS A 55 11.14 13.48 2.85
CA HIS A 55 12.28 13.11 3.70
C HIS A 55 12.85 14.27 4.52
N ASP A 56 12.40 15.51 4.32
CA ASP A 56 12.80 16.65 5.12
C ASP A 56 12.29 16.53 6.58
N PRO A 57 13.18 16.56 7.59
CA PRO A 57 12.78 16.50 9.00
C PRO A 57 11.79 17.60 9.42
N LYS A 58 11.87 18.79 8.79
CA LYS A 58 10.98 19.92 9.05
C LYS A 58 9.51 19.59 8.72
N ASN A 59 9.29 18.70 7.77
CA ASN A 59 7.95 18.30 7.31
C ASN A 59 7.31 17.18 8.15
N ARG A 60 7.86 16.82 9.33
CA ARG A 60 7.41 15.69 10.15
C ARG A 60 5.91 15.70 10.48
N LYS A 61 5.33 16.87 10.77
CA LYS A 61 3.88 17.00 11.06
C LYS A 61 3.04 16.80 9.81
N ILE A 62 3.52 17.30 8.68
CA ILE A 62 2.85 17.22 7.38
C ILE A 62 2.92 15.78 6.82
N LYS A 63 4.02 15.08 7.04
CA LYS A 63 4.19 13.66 6.64
C LYS A 63 3.08 12.77 7.16
N ASN A 64 2.61 12.97 8.38
CA ASN A 64 1.52 12.18 8.94
C ASN A 64 0.21 12.35 8.17
N LYS A 65 -0.03 13.53 7.59
CA LYS A 65 -1.19 13.79 6.72
C LYS A 65 -1.09 12.99 5.41
N TYR A 66 0.11 12.84 4.85
CA TYR A 66 0.32 12.16 3.56
C TYR A 66 0.48 10.65 3.67
N ARG A 67 0.75 10.08 4.85
CA ARG A 67 0.88 8.64 5.03
C ARG A 67 -0.35 7.85 4.59
N GLY A 68 -1.55 8.40 4.79
CA GLY A 68 -2.78 7.77 4.30
C GLY A 68 -3.00 7.95 2.79
N GLN A 69 -2.33 8.92 2.18
CA GLN A 69 -2.49 9.25 0.76
C GLN A 69 -1.52 8.51 -0.15
N ILE A 70 -0.46 7.94 0.40
CA ILE A 70 0.52 7.11 -0.31
C ILE A 70 0.45 5.72 0.30
N GLN A 71 -0.01 4.75 -0.46
CA GLN A 71 -0.13 3.37 0.00
C GLN A 71 0.64 2.42 -0.91
N MET A 72 1.05 1.28 -0.35
CA MET A 72 1.80 0.26 -1.07
C MET A 72 1.15 -1.10 -0.91
N ILE A 73 1.01 -1.80 -2.02
CA ILE A 73 0.68 -3.22 -2.09
C ILE A 73 2.00 -3.96 -2.26
N PHE A 74 2.33 -4.80 -1.27
CA PHE A 74 3.58 -5.56 -1.26
C PHE A 74 3.47 -6.84 -2.09
N GLN A 75 4.59 -7.30 -2.62
CA GLN A 75 4.73 -8.54 -3.38
C GLN A 75 4.28 -9.76 -2.58
N ASP A 76 4.63 -9.83 -1.29
CA ASP A 76 4.22 -10.93 -0.41
C ASP A 76 3.03 -10.55 0.48
N PRO A 77 1.84 -11.09 0.18
CA PRO A 77 0.65 -10.84 0.99
C PRO A 77 0.72 -11.52 2.37
N TYR A 78 1.54 -12.57 2.54
CA TYR A 78 1.67 -13.28 3.81
C TYR A 78 2.28 -12.42 4.90
N SER A 79 3.39 -11.76 4.59
CA SER A 79 4.10 -10.90 5.54
C SER A 79 3.38 -9.59 5.80
N SER A 80 2.45 -9.20 4.91
CA SER A 80 1.77 -7.91 4.98
C SER A 80 0.52 -7.90 5.87
N LEU A 81 -0.10 -9.06 6.16
CA LEU A 81 -1.33 -9.18 6.95
C LEU A 81 -1.04 -9.73 8.35
N ASN A 82 -1.57 -9.08 9.38
CA ASN A 82 -1.45 -9.59 10.74
C ASN A 82 -2.33 -10.85 10.89
N PRO A 83 -1.74 -12.04 11.15
CA PRO A 83 -2.50 -13.30 11.20
C PRO A 83 -3.44 -13.43 12.40
N ARG A 84 -3.29 -12.55 13.39
CA ARG A 84 -4.11 -12.54 14.63
C ARG A 84 -5.39 -11.71 14.49
N PHE A 85 -5.53 -10.94 13.42
CA PHE A 85 -6.68 -10.09 13.17
C PHE A 85 -7.60 -10.73 12.13
N LYS A 86 -8.90 -10.53 12.32
CA LYS A 86 -9.90 -10.88 11.29
C LYS A 86 -9.77 -9.92 10.10
N VAL A 87 -10.21 -10.35 8.94
CA VAL A 87 -10.17 -9.55 7.71
C VAL A 87 -10.83 -8.18 7.90
N LYS A 88 -11.98 -8.12 8.58
CA LYS A 88 -12.66 -6.85 8.89
C LYS A 88 -11.78 -5.88 9.68
N ASP A 89 -11.03 -6.39 10.66
CA ASP A 89 -10.17 -5.57 11.50
C ASP A 89 -8.95 -5.07 10.73
N ILE A 90 -8.39 -5.91 9.85
CA ILE A 90 -7.27 -5.56 8.98
C ILE A 90 -7.65 -4.40 8.02
N ILE A 91 -8.87 -4.45 7.44
CA ILE A 91 -9.35 -3.41 6.52
C ILE A 91 -9.78 -2.16 7.30
N ALA A 92 -10.38 -2.33 8.48
CA ALA A 92 -10.84 -1.22 9.32
C ALA A 92 -9.70 -0.43 9.99
N GLU A 93 -8.55 -1.08 10.26
CA GLU A 93 -7.42 -0.47 10.97
C GLU A 93 -6.96 0.86 10.33
N PRO A 94 -6.61 0.93 9.03
CA PRO A 94 -6.20 2.17 8.41
C PRO A 94 -7.32 3.22 8.38
N ILE A 95 -8.59 2.84 8.22
CA ILE A 95 -9.72 3.77 8.26
C ILE A 95 -9.76 4.46 9.63
N LYS A 96 -9.77 3.69 10.71
CA LYS A 96 -9.80 4.20 12.09
C LYS A 96 -8.57 5.03 12.44
N PHE A 97 -7.40 4.64 11.94
CA PHE A 97 -6.15 5.34 12.22
C PHE A 97 -6.11 6.74 11.59
N PHE A 98 -6.53 6.87 10.33
CA PHE A 98 -6.46 8.14 9.60
C PHE A 98 -7.72 9.00 9.76
N GLN A 99 -8.87 8.40 10.09
CA GLN A 99 -10.16 9.09 10.27
C GLN A 99 -10.65 8.95 11.72
N ARG A 100 -9.97 9.60 12.66
CA ARG A 100 -10.17 9.43 14.11
C ARG A 100 -11.59 9.67 14.59
N ASN A 101 -12.38 10.46 13.86
CA ASN A 101 -13.76 10.83 14.25
C ASN A 101 -14.82 10.06 13.45
N ILE A 102 -14.44 9.04 12.70
CA ILE A 102 -15.40 8.21 11.95
C ILE A 102 -16.23 7.36 12.92
N ASN A 103 -17.53 7.31 12.71
CA ASN A 103 -18.38 6.42 13.51
C ASN A 103 -18.27 4.95 13.07
N SER A 104 -18.69 4.04 13.93
CA SER A 104 -18.57 2.60 13.66
C SER A 104 -19.39 2.16 12.45
N ALA A 105 -20.57 2.71 12.25
CA ALA A 105 -21.43 2.34 11.12
C ALA A 105 -20.80 2.70 9.77
N ASP A 106 -20.14 3.85 9.69
CA ASP A 106 -19.40 4.26 8.48
C ASP A 106 -18.15 3.41 8.24
N VAL A 107 -17.45 2.99 9.31
CA VAL A 107 -16.34 2.03 9.20
C VAL A 107 -16.84 0.72 8.61
N ASP A 108 -17.92 0.16 9.17
CA ASP A 108 -18.49 -1.12 8.72
C ASP A 108 -18.98 -1.03 7.28
N LYS A 109 -19.60 0.09 6.89
CA LYS A 109 -19.99 0.34 5.50
C LYS A 109 -18.77 0.35 4.58
N ASN A 110 -17.75 1.14 4.89
CA ASN A 110 -16.53 1.21 4.07
C ASN A 110 -15.84 -0.16 3.95
N VAL A 111 -15.78 -0.94 5.02
CA VAL A 111 -15.21 -2.31 5.00
C VAL A 111 -16.00 -3.22 4.09
N ASN A 112 -17.35 -3.18 4.14
CA ASN A 112 -18.21 -3.97 3.25
C ASN A 112 -18.04 -3.55 1.78
N ASP A 113 -17.99 -2.24 1.50
CA ASP A 113 -17.79 -1.74 0.14
C ASP A 113 -16.42 -2.19 -0.42
N LEU A 114 -15.38 -2.15 0.39
CA LEU A 114 -14.03 -2.56 -0.01
C LEU A 114 -13.91 -4.06 -0.28
N ILE A 115 -14.55 -4.91 0.52
CA ILE A 115 -14.53 -6.35 0.29
C ILE A 115 -15.30 -6.74 -0.98
N ASP A 116 -16.39 -6.03 -1.28
CA ASP A 116 -17.16 -6.18 -2.51
C ASP A 116 -16.32 -5.73 -3.74
N ILE A 117 -15.60 -4.60 -3.65
CA ILE A 117 -14.71 -4.09 -4.72
C ILE A 117 -13.65 -5.12 -5.11
N VAL A 118 -13.06 -5.83 -4.15
CA VAL A 118 -12.04 -6.84 -4.44
C VAL A 118 -12.63 -8.22 -4.81
N GLY A 119 -13.94 -8.30 -5.01
CA GLY A 119 -14.64 -9.51 -5.46
C GLY A 119 -14.63 -10.63 -4.42
N MET A 120 -14.72 -10.30 -3.14
CA MET A 120 -14.80 -11.26 -2.04
C MET A 120 -16.19 -11.19 -1.37
N THR A 121 -16.60 -12.28 -0.76
CA THR A 121 -17.89 -12.33 -0.04
C THR A 121 -17.76 -11.68 1.33
N ARG A 122 -18.86 -11.06 1.82
CA ARG A 122 -18.88 -10.44 3.16
C ARG A 122 -18.64 -11.43 4.30
N GLN A 123 -18.93 -12.71 4.09
CA GLN A 123 -18.60 -13.79 5.04
C GLN A 123 -17.09 -13.92 5.30
N SER A 124 -16.27 -13.48 4.35
CA SER A 124 -14.81 -13.44 4.47
C SER A 124 -14.34 -12.50 5.59
N LEU A 125 -15.13 -11.50 5.95
CA LEU A 125 -14.78 -10.48 6.95
C LEU A 125 -14.56 -11.04 8.36
N ASP A 126 -15.23 -12.14 8.70
CA ASP A 126 -15.13 -12.76 10.03
C ASP A 126 -14.04 -13.83 10.14
N ARG A 127 -13.34 -14.10 9.05
CA ARG A 127 -12.28 -15.11 8.96
C ARG A 127 -10.89 -14.49 9.14
N TYR A 128 -9.91 -15.35 9.39
CA TYR A 128 -8.50 -14.97 9.56
C TYR A 128 -7.70 -15.16 8.27
N PRO A 129 -6.58 -14.41 8.07
CA PRO A 129 -5.77 -14.51 6.85
C PRO A 129 -5.29 -15.92 6.50
N HIS A 130 -4.98 -16.75 7.50
CA HIS A 130 -4.49 -18.12 7.26
C HIS A 130 -5.54 -19.06 6.65
N GLU A 131 -6.83 -18.68 6.67
CA GLU A 131 -7.92 -19.46 6.08
C GLU A 131 -8.13 -19.18 4.57
N PHE A 132 -7.28 -18.34 3.96
CA PHE A 132 -7.41 -17.91 2.58
C PHE A 132 -6.24 -18.37 1.71
N SER A 133 -6.50 -18.53 0.39
CA SER A 133 -5.45 -18.75 -0.60
C SER A 133 -4.54 -17.52 -0.77
N GLY A 134 -3.39 -17.67 -1.44
CA GLY A 134 -2.48 -16.56 -1.73
C GLY A 134 -3.17 -15.43 -2.48
N GLY A 135 -3.92 -15.73 -3.53
CA GLY A 135 -4.66 -14.76 -4.31
C GLY A 135 -5.76 -14.04 -3.51
N GLN A 136 -6.47 -14.76 -2.63
CA GLN A 136 -7.46 -14.14 -1.73
C GLN A 136 -6.80 -13.21 -0.70
N ARG A 137 -5.65 -13.57 -0.16
CA ARG A 137 -4.86 -12.69 0.73
C ARG A 137 -4.38 -11.44 0.00
N GLN A 138 -3.99 -11.57 -1.27
CA GLN A 138 -3.63 -10.43 -2.10
C GLN A 138 -4.81 -9.46 -2.25
N ARG A 139 -6.02 -9.98 -2.50
CA ARG A 139 -7.24 -9.16 -2.55
C ARG A 139 -7.53 -8.44 -1.23
N ILE A 140 -7.31 -9.10 -0.08
CA ILE A 140 -7.42 -8.47 1.24
C ILE A 140 -6.38 -7.36 1.41
N SER A 141 -5.13 -7.57 0.96
CA SER A 141 -4.08 -6.55 0.98
C SER A 141 -4.43 -5.34 0.11
N ILE A 142 -5.03 -5.57 -1.06
CA ILE A 142 -5.53 -4.51 -1.94
C ILE A 142 -6.66 -3.73 -1.25
N ALA A 143 -7.66 -4.41 -0.67
CA ALA A 143 -8.75 -3.77 0.07
C ALA A 143 -8.22 -2.89 1.21
N ARG A 144 -7.24 -3.39 1.99
CA ARG A 144 -6.58 -2.63 3.05
C ARG A 144 -5.87 -1.39 2.52
N ALA A 145 -5.15 -1.49 1.41
CA ALA A 145 -4.44 -0.36 0.82
C ALA A 145 -5.42 0.71 0.30
N LEU A 146 -6.54 0.31 -0.28
CA LEU A 146 -7.59 1.22 -0.76
C LEU A 146 -8.41 1.88 0.37
N ALA A 147 -8.35 1.35 1.59
CA ALA A 147 -9.15 1.79 2.73
C ALA A 147 -8.95 3.27 3.12
N THR A 148 -7.79 3.82 2.84
CA THR A 148 -7.47 5.24 3.08
C THR A 148 -7.84 6.15 1.91
N ARG A 149 -8.33 5.61 0.79
CA ARG A 149 -8.55 6.31 -0.48
C ARG A 149 -7.28 7.05 -0.93
N PRO A 150 -6.19 6.31 -1.17
CA PRO A 150 -4.89 6.91 -1.46
C PRO A 150 -4.91 7.68 -2.80
N ARG A 151 -4.11 8.74 -2.88
CA ARG A 151 -3.88 9.47 -4.14
C ARG A 151 -2.74 8.85 -4.96
N LEU A 152 -1.81 8.15 -4.28
CA LEU A 152 -0.76 7.36 -4.92
C LEU A 152 -0.81 5.93 -4.38
N LEU A 153 -1.04 4.99 -5.27
CA LEU A 153 -0.98 3.56 -4.99
C LEU A 153 0.24 2.96 -5.69
N ILE A 154 1.14 2.39 -4.91
CA ILE A 154 2.35 1.73 -5.42
C ILE A 154 2.11 0.22 -5.35
N CYS A 155 2.30 -0.46 -6.48
CA CYS A 155 2.12 -1.89 -6.59
C CYS A 155 3.48 -2.56 -6.87
N ASP A 156 4.00 -3.33 -5.91
CA ASP A 156 5.24 -4.09 -6.07
C ASP A 156 4.86 -5.53 -6.44
N GLU A 157 4.84 -5.84 -7.74
CA GLU A 157 4.45 -7.13 -8.33
C GLU A 157 3.10 -7.67 -7.77
N PRO A 158 2.01 -6.89 -7.82
CA PRO A 158 0.78 -7.19 -7.09
C PRO A 158 0.03 -8.42 -7.60
N THR A 159 0.37 -8.91 -8.79
CA THR A 159 -0.30 -10.05 -9.44
C THR A 159 0.49 -11.35 -9.36
N SER A 160 1.70 -11.34 -8.80
CA SER A 160 2.57 -12.54 -8.72
C SER A 160 1.93 -13.73 -7.96
N ALA A 161 0.99 -13.45 -7.05
CA ALA A 161 0.26 -14.45 -6.28
C ALA A 161 -1.16 -14.77 -6.83
N LEU A 162 -1.55 -14.15 -7.96
CA LEU A 162 -2.84 -14.38 -8.61
C LEU A 162 -2.72 -15.36 -9.77
N ASP A 163 -3.72 -16.21 -9.94
CA ASP A 163 -3.82 -17.05 -11.13
C ASP A 163 -3.97 -16.19 -12.39
N VAL A 164 -3.39 -16.66 -13.52
CA VAL A 164 -3.37 -15.93 -14.80
C VAL A 164 -4.78 -15.52 -15.27
N SER A 165 -5.81 -16.29 -14.89
CA SER A 165 -7.21 -16.00 -15.21
C SER A 165 -7.82 -14.85 -14.40
N ILE A 166 -7.12 -14.35 -13.37
CA ILE A 166 -7.59 -13.32 -12.44
C ILE A 166 -6.75 -12.04 -12.56
N GLN A 167 -5.60 -12.14 -13.23
CA GLN A 167 -4.75 -11.00 -13.56
C GLN A 167 -5.41 -10.14 -14.65
#